data_6188785d4b4aec49627a5386e82d790b
#
_entry.id   6188785d4b4aec49627a5386e82d790b
#
_cell.length_a   1.000
_cell.length_b   1.000
_cell.length_c   1.000
_cell.angle_alpha   90.00
_cell.angle_beta   90.00
_cell.angle_gamma   90.00
#
_symmetry.space_group_name_H-M   'P 1'
#
loop_
_entity.id
_entity.type
_entity.pdbx_description
1 polymer ?
#
loop_
_entity_poly.entity_id
_entity_poly.type
_entity_poly.pdbx_seq_one_letter_code
_entity_poly.pdbx_strand_id
1 'polypeptide(L)'
;MASRRHPFVTGNFYHIYAHSVGDMALFRAKDTYQRFLNVLFAANGGVEMPRFDRNNDLNLVWDIRNGKIKLGKPLVSIVCFCLMPTHFHLVLGELKDSNISRYMHRVMVSFSKYYNLKYERRGHVFESKFHSKLLDDNDYLLRASSYVHLNPQDIKGWNKREHKYLWSSYQDYLGSNRWGDLLQSEVVLSQFRGKKEYREFVEETRPSFDFDPNQVWDI
;
A
#
# COMPACT_ATOMS: atom_id res chain seq x y z
N MET A 1 -6.96 23.55 -9.54
CA MET A 1 -6.64 22.33 -8.76
C MET A 1 -7.92 21.85 -8.14
N ALA A 2 -8.42 20.66 -8.50
CA ALA A 2 -9.57 20.11 -7.81
C ALA A 2 -9.16 19.83 -6.35
N SER A 3 -9.76 20.54 -5.43
CA SER A 3 -9.63 20.30 -3.99
C SER A 3 -10.38 18.99 -3.69
N ARG A 4 -9.79 18.11 -2.88
CA ARG A 4 -10.48 16.91 -2.38
C ARG A 4 -11.73 17.41 -1.62
N ARG A 5 -12.92 16.86 -1.93
CA ARG A 5 -14.19 17.32 -1.32
C ARG A 5 -14.26 17.07 0.18
N HIS A 6 -13.57 16.04 0.69
CA HIS A 6 -13.53 15.75 2.13
C HIS A 6 -12.09 15.59 2.62
N PRO A 7 -11.74 16.16 3.79
CA PRO A 7 -10.44 15.96 4.41
C PRO A 7 -10.32 14.52 4.94
N PHE A 8 -9.09 14.03 5.07
CA PHE A 8 -8.84 12.82 5.86
C PHE A 8 -9.08 13.11 7.34
N VAL A 9 -9.81 12.23 8.00
CA VAL A 9 -10.21 12.38 9.40
C VAL A 9 -9.43 11.38 10.26
N THR A 10 -8.85 11.87 11.35
CA THR A 10 -8.12 11.05 12.33
C THR A 10 -8.99 9.90 12.84
N GLY A 11 -8.41 8.70 12.87
CA GLY A 11 -9.07 7.47 13.30
C GLY A 11 -9.77 6.70 12.18
N ASN A 12 -10.01 7.30 11.02
CA ASN A 12 -10.64 6.64 9.88
C ASN A 12 -9.62 5.90 9.01
N PHE A 13 -10.12 4.87 8.32
CA PHE A 13 -9.36 4.11 7.35
C PHE A 13 -9.77 4.47 5.93
N TYR A 14 -8.81 4.36 5.01
CA TYR A 14 -9.01 4.72 3.61
C TYR A 14 -8.34 3.68 2.70
N HIS A 15 -9.05 3.27 1.66
CA HIS A 15 -8.44 2.59 0.52
C HIS A 15 -7.80 3.64 -0.38
N ILE A 16 -6.51 3.49 -0.64
CA ILE A 16 -5.69 4.40 -1.45
C ILE A 16 -5.14 3.64 -2.64
N TYR A 17 -5.23 4.23 -3.83
CA TYR A 17 -4.67 3.63 -5.04
C TYR A 17 -4.21 4.70 -6.04
N ALA A 18 -3.28 4.34 -6.92
CA ALA A 18 -2.85 5.18 -8.03
C ALA A 18 -2.36 4.33 -9.20
N HIS A 19 -2.74 4.74 -10.40
CA HIS A 19 -2.32 4.14 -11.66
C HIS A 19 -1.16 4.88 -12.29
N SER A 20 -0.39 4.16 -13.11
CA SER A 20 0.64 4.76 -13.96
C SER A 20 0.03 5.51 -15.13
N VAL A 21 0.76 6.48 -15.65
CA VAL A 21 0.38 7.16 -16.90
C VAL A 21 0.35 6.14 -18.04
N GLY A 22 -0.81 6.05 -18.73
CA GLY A 22 -0.98 5.25 -19.95
C GLY A 22 -0.64 3.78 -19.76
N ASP A 23 -1.10 3.16 -18.66
CA ASP A 23 -0.89 1.74 -18.34
C ASP A 23 0.58 1.28 -18.37
N MET A 24 1.50 2.22 -18.19
CA MET A 24 2.92 1.93 -18.13
C MET A 24 3.24 1.00 -16.95
N ALA A 25 4.03 -0.04 -17.19
CA ALA A 25 4.48 -0.89 -16.10
C ALA A 25 5.33 -0.09 -15.10
N LEU A 26 4.78 0.16 -13.90
CA LEU A 26 5.50 0.77 -12.77
C LEU A 26 6.55 -0.18 -12.21
N PHE A 27 6.18 -1.43 -12.14
CA PHE A 27 7.00 -2.46 -11.53
C PHE A 27 7.46 -3.45 -12.60
N ARG A 28 8.51 -3.04 -13.35
CA ARG A 28 9.07 -3.84 -14.46
C ARG A 28 9.98 -4.98 -13.99
N ALA A 29 10.63 -4.80 -12.84
CA ALA A 29 11.61 -5.72 -12.32
C ALA A 29 11.55 -5.77 -10.79
N LYS A 30 12.10 -6.83 -10.19
CA LYS A 30 12.10 -7.07 -8.74
C LYS A 30 12.61 -5.86 -7.94
N ASP A 31 13.60 -5.16 -8.43
CA ASP A 31 14.19 -4.00 -7.76
C ASP A 31 13.25 -2.78 -7.72
N THR A 32 12.36 -2.60 -8.71
CA THR A 32 11.37 -1.53 -8.67
C THR A 32 10.28 -1.78 -7.64
N TYR A 33 9.83 -3.03 -7.49
CA TYR A 33 8.95 -3.44 -6.39
C TYR A 33 9.63 -3.20 -5.03
N GLN A 34 10.86 -3.71 -4.88
CA GLN A 34 11.60 -3.54 -3.63
C GLN A 34 11.80 -2.07 -3.29
N ARG A 35 12.14 -1.26 -4.30
CA ARG A 35 12.28 0.19 -4.11
C ARG A 35 10.99 0.85 -3.64
N PHE A 36 9.84 0.47 -4.20
CA PHE A 36 8.57 1.01 -3.75
C PHE A 36 8.27 0.63 -2.30
N LEU A 37 8.49 -0.63 -1.91
CA LEU A 37 8.33 -1.08 -0.52
C LEU A 37 9.28 -0.34 0.43
N ASN A 38 10.53 -0.13 0.04
CA ASN A 38 11.48 0.66 0.82
C ASN A 38 10.97 2.09 1.03
N VAL A 39 10.46 2.72 -0.04
CA VAL A 39 9.88 4.06 0.04
C VAL A 39 8.61 4.06 0.90
N LEU A 40 7.74 3.05 0.73
CA LEU A 40 6.49 2.91 1.48
C LEU A 40 6.75 2.95 3.00
N PHE A 41 7.70 2.15 3.48
CA PHE A 41 7.99 2.09 4.90
C PHE A 41 8.84 3.26 5.40
N ALA A 42 9.86 3.68 4.63
CA ALA A 42 10.74 4.78 5.03
C ALA A 42 10.04 6.16 5.04
N ALA A 43 9.02 6.35 4.21
CA ALA A 43 8.23 7.59 4.20
C ALA A 43 7.32 7.74 5.42
N ASN A 44 7.05 6.63 6.15
CA ASN A 44 6.12 6.61 7.28
C ASN A 44 6.77 7.05 8.59
N GLY A 45 7.32 8.26 8.59
CA GLY A 45 7.93 8.83 9.79
C GLY A 45 7.75 10.34 9.88
N GLY A 46 7.74 10.84 11.12
CA GLY A 46 7.64 12.29 11.41
C GLY A 46 8.89 13.08 11.04
N VAL A 47 10.03 12.42 10.87
CA VAL A 47 11.33 13.02 10.55
C VAL A 47 11.60 13.03 9.05
N GLU A 48 12.74 13.60 8.65
CA GLU A 48 13.19 13.55 7.26
C GLU A 48 13.38 12.10 6.79
N MET A 49 12.98 11.83 5.54
CA MET A 49 13.16 10.51 4.94
C MET A 49 14.65 10.16 4.81
N PRO A 50 15.05 8.93 5.17
CA PRO A 50 16.40 8.47 4.90
C PRO A 50 16.78 8.64 3.42
N ARG A 51 18.02 9.00 3.17
CA ARG A 51 18.54 9.00 1.80
C ARG A 51 18.64 7.58 1.29
N PHE A 52 18.12 7.37 0.10
CA PHE A 52 18.27 6.11 -0.60
C PHE A 52 19.56 6.15 -1.42
N ASP A 53 20.51 5.30 -1.07
CA ASP A 53 21.68 5.05 -1.91
C ASP A 53 21.69 3.58 -2.38
N ARG A 54 22.52 3.30 -3.39
CA ARG A 54 22.58 1.97 -4.01
C ARG A 54 23.00 0.86 -3.03
N ASN A 55 23.71 1.21 -1.97
CA ASN A 55 24.27 0.25 -1.02
C ASN A 55 23.31 -0.05 0.14
N ASN A 56 22.40 0.88 0.47
CA ASN A 56 21.50 0.76 1.63
C ASN A 56 20.09 0.24 1.28
N ASP A 57 19.70 0.20 0.00
CA ASP A 57 18.35 -0.14 -0.41
C ASP A 57 17.91 -1.55 0.03
N LEU A 58 18.81 -2.53 0.05
CA LEU A 58 18.47 -3.91 0.37
C LEU A 58 18.15 -4.12 1.87
N ASN A 59 18.77 -3.35 2.75
CA ASN A 59 18.66 -3.53 4.19
C ASN A 59 17.83 -2.43 4.86
N LEU A 60 17.40 -1.41 4.12
CA LEU A 60 16.75 -0.22 4.68
C LEU A 60 15.56 -0.54 5.58
N VAL A 61 14.61 -1.34 5.09
CA VAL A 61 13.41 -1.70 5.86
C VAL A 61 13.76 -2.56 7.06
N TRP A 62 14.75 -3.45 6.91
CA TRP A 62 15.25 -4.25 8.02
C TRP A 62 15.90 -3.38 9.10
N ASP A 63 16.70 -2.38 8.72
CA ASP A 63 17.34 -1.43 9.66
C ASP A 63 16.31 -0.53 10.35
N ILE A 64 15.25 -0.12 9.65
CA ILE A 64 14.11 0.60 10.24
C ILE A 64 13.39 -0.30 11.26
N ARG A 65 13.03 -1.52 10.87
CA ARG A 65 12.34 -2.48 11.72
C ARG A 65 13.12 -2.81 13.01
N ASN A 66 14.43 -2.90 12.91
CA ASN A 66 15.29 -3.22 14.06
C ASN A 66 15.76 -1.97 14.83
N GLY A 67 15.20 -0.79 14.54
CA GLY A 67 15.46 0.45 15.27
C GLY A 67 16.82 1.09 15.01
N LYS A 68 17.61 0.58 14.07
CA LYS A 68 18.88 1.22 13.66
C LYS A 68 18.60 2.56 12.96
N ILE A 69 17.53 2.65 12.19
CA ILE A 69 17.05 3.88 11.58
C ILE A 69 15.74 4.27 12.27
N LYS A 70 15.76 5.42 12.94
CA LYS A 70 14.61 5.96 13.66
C LYS A 70 13.81 6.90 12.75
N LEU A 71 12.58 6.55 12.43
CA LEU A 71 11.67 7.38 11.63
C LEU A 71 10.86 8.39 12.43
N GLY A 72 10.92 8.32 13.78
CA GLY A 72 10.03 9.07 14.66
C GLY A 72 8.61 8.49 14.67
N LYS A 73 7.63 9.31 15.07
CA LYS A 73 6.24 8.87 15.12
C LYS A 73 5.71 8.58 13.70
N PRO A 74 4.98 7.48 13.51
CA PRO A 74 4.40 7.16 12.20
C PRO A 74 3.38 8.25 11.79
N LEU A 75 3.31 8.49 10.47
CA LEU A 75 2.33 9.40 9.89
C LEU A 75 0.98 8.70 9.71
N VAL A 76 1.01 7.44 9.30
CA VAL A 76 -0.18 6.63 9.00
C VAL A 76 -0.05 5.22 9.57
N SER A 77 -1.17 4.55 9.76
CA SER A 77 -1.23 3.11 9.96
C SER A 77 -1.26 2.42 8.60
N ILE A 78 -0.25 1.62 8.25
CA ILE A 78 -0.24 0.81 7.02
C ILE A 78 -0.88 -0.52 7.37
N VAL A 79 -2.14 -0.74 6.94
CA VAL A 79 -2.90 -1.95 7.27
C VAL A 79 -2.58 -3.08 6.29
N CYS A 80 -2.79 -2.86 5.00
CA CYS A 80 -2.44 -3.83 3.97
C CYS A 80 -2.02 -3.15 2.67
N PHE A 81 -1.38 -3.90 1.77
CA PHE A 81 -0.95 -3.41 0.47
C PHE A 81 -0.91 -4.51 -0.59
N CYS A 82 -1.03 -4.08 -1.86
CA CYS A 82 -0.72 -4.89 -3.03
C CYS A 82 -0.12 -4.02 -4.13
N LEU A 83 1.01 -4.43 -4.68
CA LEU A 83 1.67 -3.76 -5.81
C LEU A 83 1.40 -4.55 -7.07
N MET A 84 0.59 -4.00 -7.96
CA MET A 84 0.24 -4.56 -9.27
C MET A 84 1.16 -3.99 -10.36
N PRO A 85 1.36 -4.64 -11.49
CA PRO A 85 2.32 -4.18 -12.50
C PRO A 85 2.20 -2.71 -12.91
N THR A 86 0.98 -2.17 -12.98
CA THR A 86 0.67 -0.81 -13.43
C THR A 86 0.16 0.13 -12.35
N HIS A 87 -0.15 -0.39 -11.16
CA HIS A 87 -0.77 0.38 -10.08
C HIS A 87 -0.48 -0.24 -8.71
N PHE A 88 -0.94 0.41 -7.66
CA PHE A 88 -0.88 -0.15 -6.31
C PHE A 88 -2.18 0.12 -5.54
N HIS A 89 -2.44 -0.73 -4.55
CA HIS A 89 -3.51 -0.58 -3.58
C HIS A 89 -2.96 -0.61 -2.16
N LEU A 90 -3.44 0.29 -1.30
CA LEU A 90 -3.09 0.36 0.12
C LEU A 90 -4.37 0.53 0.94
N VAL A 91 -4.41 -0.01 2.14
CA VAL A 91 -5.34 0.43 3.19
C VAL A 91 -4.52 1.17 4.23
N LEU A 92 -4.86 2.44 4.45
CA LEU A 92 -4.16 3.32 5.38
C LEU A 92 -5.12 3.86 6.43
N GLY A 93 -4.68 3.91 7.70
CA GLY A 93 -5.37 4.62 8.77
C GLY A 93 -4.78 6.01 8.97
N GLU A 94 -5.63 7.03 9.11
CA GLU A 94 -5.24 8.40 9.40
C GLU A 94 -4.93 8.55 10.90
N LEU A 95 -3.68 8.76 11.26
CA LEU A 95 -3.26 8.93 12.65
C LEU A 95 -3.35 10.37 13.16
N LYS A 96 -3.32 11.33 12.24
CA LYS A 96 -3.49 12.76 12.50
C LYS A 96 -3.88 13.44 11.20
N ASP A 97 -4.79 14.37 11.26
CA ASP A 97 -5.35 15.06 10.09
C ASP A 97 -4.31 15.49 9.06
N SER A 98 -4.58 15.14 7.81
CA SER A 98 -3.72 15.40 6.65
C SER A 98 -2.42 14.57 6.56
N ASN A 99 -2.19 13.62 7.45
CA ASN A 99 -0.99 12.79 7.41
C ASN A 99 -0.98 11.82 6.21
N ILE A 100 -2.13 11.25 5.81
CA ILE A 100 -2.21 10.44 4.57
C ILE A 100 -1.76 11.29 3.37
N SER A 101 -2.22 12.52 3.25
CA SER A 101 -1.80 13.42 2.16
C SER A 101 -0.29 13.65 2.16
N ARG A 102 0.28 13.95 3.33
CA ARG A 102 1.72 14.17 3.51
C ARG A 102 2.53 12.90 3.20
N TYR A 103 2.07 11.78 3.71
CA TYR A 103 2.69 10.47 3.51
C TYR A 103 2.70 10.07 2.02
N MET A 104 1.54 10.11 1.36
CA MET A 104 1.42 9.77 -0.05
C MET A 104 2.22 10.70 -0.96
N HIS A 105 2.30 11.99 -0.63
CA HIS A 105 3.19 12.92 -1.35
C HIS A 105 4.66 12.45 -1.28
N ARG A 106 5.15 12.08 -0.09
CA ARG A 106 6.51 11.56 0.10
C ARG A 106 6.74 10.29 -0.73
N VAL A 107 5.81 9.33 -0.65
CA VAL A 107 5.90 8.05 -1.38
C VAL A 107 5.97 8.31 -2.88
N MET A 108 5.00 9.02 -3.43
CA MET A 108 4.86 9.20 -4.87
C MET A 108 6.00 10.05 -5.46
N VAL A 109 6.42 11.11 -4.78
CA VAL A 109 7.54 11.96 -5.24
C VAL A 109 8.85 11.20 -5.20
N SER A 110 9.14 10.48 -4.12
CA SER A 110 10.39 9.71 -3.99
C SER A 110 10.47 8.61 -5.05
N PHE A 111 9.38 7.85 -5.23
CA PHE A 111 9.34 6.78 -6.23
C PHE A 111 9.42 7.34 -7.66
N SER A 112 8.70 8.43 -7.97
CA SER A 112 8.75 9.05 -9.30
C SER A 112 10.14 9.56 -9.67
N LYS A 113 10.85 10.18 -8.73
CA LYS A 113 12.26 10.60 -8.95
C LYS A 113 13.16 9.41 -9.28
N TYR A 114 13.06 8.35 -8.47
CA TYR A 114 13.82 7.11 -8.70
C TYR A 114 13.48 6.51 -10.07
N TYR A 115 12.19 6.35 -10.37
CA TYR A 115 11.71 5.73 -11.61
C TYR A 115 12.20 6.49 -12.85
N ASN A 116 12.05 7.82 -12.85
CA ASN A 116 12.49 8.66 -13.96
C ASN A 116 14.02 8.64 -14.13
N LEU A 117 14.78 8.66 -13.04
CA LEU A 117 16.23 8.54 -13.09
C LEU A 117 16.66 7.17 -13.63
N LYS A 118 16.06 6.09 -13.12
CA LYS A 118 16.41 4.72 -13.51
C LYS A 118 16.15 4.43 -14.98
N TYR A 119 15.04 4.93 -15.50
CA TYR A 119 14.60 4.65 -16.89
C TYR A 119 14.83 5.83 -17.85
N GLU A 120 15.65 6.80 -17.44
CA GLU A 120 16.01 8.00 -18.23
C GLU A 120 14.78 8.73 -18.80
N ARG A 121 13.71 8.83 -17.96
CA ARG A 121 12.44 9.43 -18.34
C ARG A 121 12.25 10.82 -17.73
N ARG A 122 11.35 11.57 -18.36
CA ARG A 122 10.84 12.86 -17.85
C ARG A 122 9.31 12.81 -17.76
N GLY A 123 8.74 13.70 -16.95
CA GLY A 123 7.29 13.83 -16.78
C GLY A 123 6.70 12.96 -15.69
N HIS A 124 5.38 12.88 -15.70
CA HIS A 124 4.63 12.18 -14.67
C HIS A 124 4.81 10.66 -14.76
N VAL A 125 4.86 10.01 -13.61
CA VAL A 125 4.87 8.54 -13.47
C VAL A 125 3.48 8.03 -13.18
N PHE A 126 2.70 8.79 -12.40
CA PHE A 126 1.32 8.48 -12.05
C PHE A 126 0.37 9.43 -12.79
N GLU A 127 -0.82 8.95 -13.16
CA GLU A 127 -1.86 9.73 -13.88
C GLU A 127 -2.36 10.91 -13.05
N SER A 128 -2.53 10.68 -11.75
CA SER A 128 -3.02 11.68 -10.80
C SER A 128 -2.21 11.64 -9.51
N LYS A 129 -2.60 12.47 -8.52
CA LYS A 129 -1.97 12.41 -7.20
C LYS A 129 -2.15 11.03 -6.57
N PHE A 130 -3.33 10.62 -6.32
CA PHE A 130 -3.84 9.29 -5.92
C PHE A 130 -5.34 9.41 -5.68
N HIS A 131 -6.03 8.28 -5.71
CA HIS A 131 -7.43 8.15 -5.36
C HIS A 131 -7.57 7.64 -3.93
N SER A 132 -8.68 8.00 -3.29
CA SER A 132 -8.97 7.55 -1.92
C SER A 132 -10.46 7.30 -1.76
N LYS A 133 -10.80 6.22 -1.02
CA LYS A 133 -12.16 5.90 -0.63
C LYS A 133 -12.20 5.69 0.87
N LEU A 134 -13.12 6.38 1.56
CA LEU A 134 -13.34 6.19 2.99
C LEU A 134 -13.87 4.77 3.22
N LEU A 135 -13.36 4.10 4.23
CA LEU A 135 -13.86 2.82 4.74
C LEU A 135 -14.62 3.16 6.03
N ASP A 136 -15.89 3.50 5.87
CA ASP A 136 -16.72 4.16 6.88
C ASP A 136 -17.29 3.20 7.93
N ASP A 137 -17.21 1.90 7.67
CA ASP A 137 -17.56 0.87 8.63
C ASP A 137 -16.54 -0.27 8.66
N ASN A 138 -16.71 -1.13 9.65
CA ASN A 138 -15.78 -2.25 9.87
C ASN A 138 -15.88 -3.33 8.80
N ASP A 139 -17.08 -3.68 8.36
CA ASP A 139 -17.28 -4.67 7.28
C ASP A 139 -16.62 -4.20 5.99
N TYR A 140 -16.71 -2.89 5.73
CA TYR A 140 -16.08 -2.31 4.57
C TYR A 140 -14.56 -2.32 4.64
N LEU A 141 -13.99 -2.09 5.85
CA LEU A 141 -12.55 -2.26 6.09
C LEU A 141 -12.09 -3.70 5.82
N LEU A 142 -12.83 -4.71 6.33
CA LEU A 142 -12.51 -6.11 6.12
C LEU A 142 -12.60 -6.49 4.63
N ARG A 143 -13.67 -6.09 3.93
CA ARG A 143 -13.84 -6.32 2.49
C ARG A 143 -12.75 -5.61 1.66
N ALA A 144 -12.36 -4.38 2.02
CA ALA A 144 -11.28 -3.68 1.38
C ALA A 144 -9.93 -4.41 1.56
N SER A 145 -9.68 -4.99 2.74
CA SER A 145 -8.47 -5.78 2.96
C SER A 145 -8.45 -7.04 2.08
N SER A 146 -9.58 -7.73 1.98
CA SER A 146 -9.73 -8.89 1.09
C SER A 146 -9.53 -8.50 -0.38
N TYR A 147 -10.17 -7.41 -0.82
CA TYR A 147 -10.00 -6.86 -2.16
C TYR A 147 -8.53 -6.62 -2.48
N VAL A 148 -7.81 -5.91 -1.61
CA VAL A 148 -6.37 -5.62 -1.79
C VAL A 148 -5.56 -6.91 -1.91
N HIS A 149 -5.89 -7.93 -1.12
CA HIS A 149 -5.18 -9.21 -1.13
C HIS A 149 -5.51 -10.11 -2.34
N LEU A 150 -6.71 -9.97 -2.92
CA LEU A 150 -7.14 -10.71 -4.11
C LEU A 150 -6.69 -10.09 -5.43
N ASN A 151 -6.25 -8.81 -5.44
CA ASN A 151 -5.82 -8.13 -6.67
C ASN A 151 -4.88 -8.95 -7.58
N PRO A 152 -3.90 -9.73 -7.07
CA PRO A 152 -3.02 -10.52 -7.92
C PRO A 152 -3.74 -11.56 -8.80
N GLN A 153 -5.01 -11.89 -8.55
CA GLN A 153 -5.78 -12.81 -9.39
C GLN A 153 -5.86 -12.34 -10.85
N ASP A 154 -5.80 -11.03 -11.10
CA ASP A 154 -5.84 -10.42 -12.43
C ASP A 154 -4.51 -10.54 -13.18
N ILE A 155 -3.45 -10.97 -12.50
CA ILE A 155 -2.15 -11.25 -13.12
C ILE A 155 -2.15 -12.70 -13.61
N LYS A 156 -1.82 -12.91 -14.89
CA LYS A 156 -1.74 -14.26 -15.48
C LYS A 156 -0.93 -15.23 -14.61
N GLY A 157 -1.56 -16.33 -14.21
CA GLY A 157 -0.92 -17.39 -13.41
C GLY A 157 -0.92 -17.16 -11.90
N TRP A 158 -1.58 -16.11 -11.40
CA TRP A 158 -1.69 -15.83 -9.97
C TRP A 158 -3.07 -16.10 -9.37
N ASN A 159 -4.11 -16.32 -10.18
CA ASN A 159 -5.44 -16.70 -9.70
C ASN A 159 -5.34 -17.95 -8.79
N LYS A 160 -5.97 -17.93 -7.63
CA LYS A 160 -5.90 -18.91 -6.54
C LYS A 160 -4.48 -19.11 -5.93
N ARG A 161 -3.55 -18.23 -6.25
CA ARG A 161 -2.18 -18.24 -5.74
C ARG A 161 -1.76 -16.89 -5.14
N GLU A 162 -2.70 -15.98 -4.94
CA GLU A 162 -2.49 -14.60 -4.48
C GLU A 162 -1.73 -14.56 -3.14
N HIS A 163 -1.98 -15.54 -2.27
CA HIS A 163 -1.27 -15.68 -0.99
C HIS A 163 0.24 -15.94 -1.12
N LYS A 164 0.73 -16.29 -2.32
CA LYS A 164 2.16 -16.46 -2.63
C LYS A 164 2.75 -15.25 -3.34
N TYR A 165 1.94 -14.24 -3.67
CA TYR A 165 2.41 -13.06 -4.39
C TYR A 165 3.28 -12.21 -3.47
N LEU A 166 4.58 -12.10 -3.79
CA LEU A 166 5.59 -11.49 -2.93
C LEU A 166 5.36 -10.00 -2.66
N TRP A 167 4.66 -9.33 -3.56
CA TRP A 167 4.44 -7.89 -3.56
C TRP A 167 3.08 -7.50 -2.96
N SER A 168 2.49 -8.42 -2.20
CA SER A 168 1.30 -8.22 -1.40
C SER A 168 1.58 -8.54 0.06
N SER A 169 0.87 -7.86 0.95
CA SER A 169 0.86 -8.18 2.38
C SER A 169 0.04 -9.43 2.71
N TYR A 170 -0.64 -10.06 1.73
CA TYR A 170 -1.48 -11.23 2.01
C TYR A 170 -0.70 -12.37 2.67
N GLN A 171 0.53 -12.64 2.21
CA GLN A 171 1.37 -13.66 2.84
C GLN A 171 1.76 -13.31 4.30
N ASP A 172 1.80 -12.02 4.65
CA ASP A 172 2.10 -11.56 6.01
C ASP A 172 0.91 -11.78 6.94
N TYR A 173 -0.29 -11.77 6.40
CA TYR A 173 -1.53 -12.10 7.11
C TYR A 173 -1.66 -13.60 7.38
N LEU A 174 -1.18 -14.45 6.48
CA LEU A 174 -1.29 -15.91 6.60
C LEU A 174 -0.06 -16.55 7.23
N GLY A 175 1.10 -15.93 7.10
CA GLY A 175 2.38 -16.41 7.63
C GLY A 175 2.92 -15.54 8.77
N SER A 176 4.23 -15.45 8.86
CA SER A 176 4.91 -14.49 9.72
C SER A 176 4.94 -13.11 9.06
N ASN A 177 4.59 -12.07 9.80
CA ASN A 177 4.66 -10.70 9.32
C ASN A 177 6.13 -10.30 9.08
N ARG A 178 6.52 -10.16 7.81
CA ARG A 178 7.89 -9.78 7.40
C ARG A 178 8.28 -8.37 7.82
N TRP A 179 7.29 -7.51 8.08
CA TRP A 179 7.46 -6.09 8.30
C TRP A 179 7.38 -5.69 9.77
N GLY A 180 7.01 -6.64 10.67
CA GLY A 180 6.81 -6.34 12.09
C GLY A 180 5.82 -5.20 12.29
N ASP A 181 6.14 -4.28 13.20
CA ASP A 181 5.27 -3.16 13.56
C ASP A 181 5.11 -2.11 12.44
N LEU A 182 5.84 -2.22 11.34
CA LEU A 182 5.67 -1.35 10.17
C LEU A 182 4.38 -1.68 9.40
N LEU A 183 3.87 -2.91 9.53
CA LEU A 183 2.59 -3.35 8.97
C LEU A 183 1.62 -3.69 10.11
N GLN A 184 0.57 -2.91 10.22
CA GLN A 184 -0.44 -3.01 11.27
C GLN A 184 -1.55 -4.01 10.91
N SER A 185 -1.16 -5.26 10.62
CA SER A 185 -2.08 -6.33 10.20
C SER A 185 -3.13 -6.67 11.28
N GLU A 186 -2.81 -6.43 12.56
CA GLU A 186 -3.71 -6.71 13.69
C GLU A 186 -4.99 -5.87 13.65
N VAL A 187 -5.00 -4.71 12.99
CA VAL A 187 -6.22 -3.92 12.74
C VAL A 187 -7.33 -4.78 12.11
N VAL A 188 -6.95 -5.72 11.27
CA VAL A 188 -7.87 -6.67 10.62
C VAL A 188 -7.83 -8.04 11.30
N LEU A 189 -6.64 -8.60 11.52
CA LEU A 189 -6.50 -9.98 12.00
C LEU A 189 -7.06 -10.23 13.39
N SER A 190 -7.07 -9.24 14.27
CA SER A 190 -7.66 -9.36 15.62
C SER A 190 -9.18 -9.62 15.61
N GLN A 191 -9.84 -9.44 14.46
CA GLN A 191 -11.26 -9.66 14.27
C GLN A 191 -11.60 -11.10 13.85
N PHE A 192 -10.59 -11.91 13.62
CA PHE A 192 -10.71 -13.32 13.26
C PHE A 192 -10.11 -14.20 14.36
N ARG A 193 -10.63 -15.42 14.52
CA ARG A 193 -10.09 -16.41 15.47
C ARG A 193 -8.67 -16.87 15.10
N GLY A 194 -8.22 -16.53 13.91
CA GLY A 194 -6.89 -16.82 13.42
C GLY A 194 -6.76 -16.69 11.91
N LYS A 195 -5.55 -16.90 11.42
CA LYS A 195 -5.18 -16.72 10.02
C LYS A 195 -5.97 -17.61 9.04
N LYS A 196 -6.43 -18.77 9.51
CA LYS A 196 -7.25 -19.68 8.70
C LYS A 196 -8.61 -19.06 8.42
N GLU A 197 -9.28 -18.52 9.44
CA GLU A 197 -10.59 -17.86 9.28
C GLU A 197 -10.48 -16.61 8.38
N TYR A 198 -9.42 -15.81 8.53
CA TYR A 198 -9.18 -14.71 7.59
C TYR A 198 -9.03 -15.20 6.15
N ARG A 199 -8.31 -16.31 5.93
CA ARG A 199 -8.18 -16.91 4.58
C ARG A 199 -9.52 -17.35 4.02
N GLU A 200 -10.34 -18.01 4.83
CA GLU A 200 -11.70 -18.44 4.47
C GLU A 200 -12.55 -17.22 4.07
N PHE A 201 -12.52 -16.17 4.88
CA PHE A 201 -13.20 -14.90 4.58
C PHE A 201 -12.74 -14.31 3.22
N VAL A 202 -11.44 -14.28 2.95
CA VAL A 202 -10.92 -13.78 1.65
C VAL A 202 -11.42 -14.63 0.49
N GLU A 203 -11.48 -15.97 0.62
CA GLU A 203 -12.01 -16.83 -0.45
C GLU A 203 -13.52 -16.68 -0.63
N GLU A 204 -14.28 -16.46 0.44
CA GLU A 204 -15.74 -16.23 0.39
C GLU A 204 -16.09 -14.90 -0.29
N THR A 205 -15.26 -13.87 -0.11
CA THR A 205 -15.47 -12.56 -0.76
C THR A 205 -15.11 -12.55 -2.24
N ARG A 206 -14.45 -13.58 -2.77
CA ARG A 206 -14.02 -13.68 -4.16
C ARG A 206 -15.17 -13.56 -5.20
N PRO A 207 -16.36 -14.15 -5.02
CA PRO A 207 -17.47 -14.01 -5.97
C PRO A 207 -18.13 -12.63 -5.95
N SER A 208 -18.10 -11.93 -4.82
CA SER A 208 -18.71 -10.61 -4.62
C SER A 208 -17.76 -9.46 -4.97
N PHE A 209 -16.87 -9.70 -5.93
CA PHE A 209 -15.79 -8.79 -6.32
C PHE A 209 -16.27 -7.56 -7.10
N ASP A 210 -17.50 -7.08 -6.82
CA ASP A 210 -18.04 -5.79 -7.27
C ASP A 210 -17.50 -4.60 -6.43
N PHE A 211 -16.31 -4.74 -5.87
CA PHE A 211 -15.56 -3.59 -5.42
C PHE A 211 -15.00 -2.90 -6.66
N ASP A 212 -15.86 -2.19 -7.39
CA ASP A 212 -15.44 -1.41 -8.55
C ASP A 212 -14.55 -0.26 -8.07
N PRO A 213 -13.21 -0.33 -8.32
CA PRO A 213 -12.33 0.78 -7.99
C PRO A 213 -12.65 2.02 -8.84
N ASN A 214 -13.37 1.84 -9.97
CA ASN A 214 -13.80 2.89 -10.88
C ASN A 214 -15.23 3.37 -10.59
N GLN A 215 -15.98 2.77 -9.69
CA GLN A 215 -17.06 3.48 -9.05
C GLN A 215 -16.43 4.64 -8.26
N VAL A 216 -16.06 5.64 -9.02
CA VAL A 216 -15.77 6.98 -8.57
C VAL A 216 -17.05 7.45 -7.89
N TRP A 217 -17.15 7.14 -6.60
CA TRP A 217 -17.95 7.99 -5.75
C TRP A 217 -17.14 9.28 -5.73
N ASP A 218 -17.50 10.19 -6.63
CA ASP A 218 -17.07 11.58 -6.60
C ASP A 218 -17.32 12.10 -5.18
N ILE A 219 -16.28 12.02 -4.36
CA ILE A 219 -16.26 12.69 -3.07
C ILE A 219 -15.24 13.79 -3.15
#